data_455f557547f446c9303043d960a68602
#
_entry.id   455f557547f446c9303043d960a68602
#
_cell.length_a   1.000
_cell.length_b   1.000
_cell.length_c   1.000
_cell.angle_alpha   90.00
_cell.angle_beta   90.00
_cell.angle_gamma   90.00
#
_symmetry.space_group_name_H-M   'P 1'
#
loop_
_entity.id
_entity.type
_entity.pdbx_description
1 polymer ?
#
loop_
_entity_poly.entity_id
_entity_poly.type
_entity_poly.pdbx_seq_one_letter_code
_entity_poly.pdbx_strand_id
1 'polypeptide(L)'
;MDKNTIIGFVLIAAVLIGYGVWSQPSAEERAAMAKQDSINNVVRQRAEFARKEAQEKKLAEESNRAQDTTALFYSSLKGKEEKIKLQNKSIEVTLNTKGGTPEKVVVKNFPDYKKNPDVTLFDKKDQSLKFILQAKETNVNTSNLYFTPSDVTDSTVTMTAIAGSGKDITIKYTLGKDYMLHMEFLASGMEGLFSPNYNMMDVNWSDRCRQQEKGFTFENQHTCLTYHDVDGGTDELSSTGEKINEIIEERIDWVAFKNQFFSAVMIAKNDFSDNSVLTSIPQQKGSGYLKQYEAKLKTFFDPSGKKASEFDFYFGPNDFRLLQRVEKEAGYDKELELQKLVYLGWPIIRIINRWFTIYVFDFLTSMNINMGIVLILITLLLKFITYPLVKKSYMSSAKMRVLKPKLEEATKQFNRPEDQMQKQQAMMAEYAKYGVSPLSGCLPMLIQLPIWIAMFNFVPNAIQLRGESFLWIKDLSTYDPILEWNTNIWMIGDHLSLTCILFCVSNILYSIMTMRQQKDQMVGQQAEQMKMMQWMTYLMPVFFFFMFNDYSSGLNFYYFTSLFCSALIMWILRKTTNDEKLLAILEARYKENKNNPKKLSGLAARLQAMQEQQMELQRKREELERRRNRQ
;
A
#
# COMPACT_ATOMS: atom_id res chain seq x y z
N MET A 1 37.98 -13.18 -7.03
CA MET A 1 37.08 -12.77 -8.14
C MET A 1 37.83 -12.89 -9.42
N ASP A 2 37.25 -13.56 -10.40
CA ASP A 2 37.92 -13.76 -11.70
C ASP A 2 37.93 -12.42 -12.47
N LYS A 3 39.01 -12.14 -13.24
CA LYS A 3 39.17 -10.88 -14.00
C LYS A 3 37.92 -10.56 -14.85
N ASN A 4 37.29 -11.60 -15.41
CA ASN A 4 36.08 -11.49 -16.22
C ASN A 4 34.86 -11.00 -15.40
N THR A 5 34.79 -11.31 -14.12
CA THR A 5 33.75 -10.88 -13.22
C THR A 5 33.86 -9.38 -12.90
N ILE A 6 35.11 -8.89 -12.71
CA ILE A 6 35.37 -7.46 -12.46
C ILE A 6 35.08 -6.65 -13.73
N ILE A 7 35.49 -7.15 -14.91
CA ILE A 7 35.19 -6.51 -16.20
C ILE A 7 33.67 -6.44 -16.43
N GLY A 8 32.92 -7.51 -16.08
CA GLY A 8 31.46 -7.51 -16.16
C GLY A 8 30.81 -6.45 -15.26
N PHE A 9 31.27 -6.29 -14.02
CA PHE A 9 30.79 -5.23 -13.13
C PHE A 9 31.09 -3.83 -13.66
N VAL A 10 32.29 -3.62 -14.16
CA VAL A 10 32.70 -2.33 -14.76
C VAL A 10 31.86 -2.03 -16.03
N LEU A 11 31.59 -3.04 -16.87
CA LEU A 11 30.75 -2.89 -18.04
C LEU A 11 29.29 -2.57 -17.70
N ILE A 12 28.72 -3.23 -16.68
CA ILE A 12 27.36 -2.94 -16.23
C ILE A 12 27.27 -1.55 -15.61
N ALA A 13 28.24 -1.17 -14.77
CA ALA A 13 28.33 0.19 -14.24
C ALA A 13 28.49 1.22 -15.38
N ALA A 14 29.31 0.93 -16.38
CA ALA A 14 29.46 1.78 -17.56
C ALA A 14 28.19 1.88 -18.41
N VAL A 15 27.43 0.77 -18.56
CA VAL A 15 26.12 0.77 -19.25
C VAL A 15 25.09 1.56 -18.47
N LEU A 16 25.03 1.41 -17.13
CA LEU A 16 24.11 2.17 -16.29
C LEU A 16 24.45 3.66 -16.28
N ILE A 17 25.74 4.00 -16.17
CA ILE A 17 26.21 5.39 -16.26
C ILE A 17 25.97 5.93 -17.69
N GLY A 18 26.29 5.13 -18.72
CA GLY A 18 26.06 5.50 -20.12
C GLY A 18 24.58 5.69 -20.42
N TYR A 19 23.69 4.84 -19.91
CA TYR A 19 22.25 5.00 -20.01
C TYR A 19 21.77 6.23 -19.23
N GLY A 20 22.31 6.47 -18.04
CA GLY A 20 21.99 7.65 -17.23
C GLY A 20 22.43 8.95 -17.89
N VAL A 21 23.56 8.94 -18.61
CA VAL A 21 24.05 10.09 -19.41
C VAL A 21 23.22 10.22 -20.71
N TRP A 22 22.91 9.10 -21.36
CA TRP A 22 22.12 9.08 -22.61
C TRP A 22 20.64 9.42 -22.38
N SER A 23 20.08 9.05 -21.23
CA SER A 23 18.71 9.40 -20.83
C SER A 23 18.58 10.80 -20.24
N GLN A 24 19.68 11.56 -20.09
CA GLN A 24 19.58 12.98 -19.77
C GLN A 24 18.91 13.72 -20.91
N PRO A 25 17.89 14.57 -20.62
CA PRO A 25 17.23 15.34 -21.65
C PRO A 25 18.26 16.17 -22.42
N SER A 26 18.13 16.18 -23.73
CA SER A 26 18.99 16.97 -24.64
C SER A 26 18.99 18.46 -24.26
N ALA A 27 19.95 19.22 -24.75
CA ALA A 27 19.96 20.67 -24.51
C ALA A 27 18.68 21.35 -24.99
N GLU A 28 18.08 20.83 -26.09
CA GLU A 28 16.79 21.29 -26.61
C GLU A 28 15.62 20.92 -25.71
N GLU A 29 15.60 19.70 -25.20
CA GLU A 29 14.56 19.26 -24.24
C GLU A 29 14.66 20.00 -22.91
N ARG A 30 15.87 20.28 -22.41
CA ARG A 30 16.08 21.14 -21.22
C ARG A 30 15.62 22.58 -21.47
N ALA A 31 15.86 23.13 -22.64
CA ALA A 31 15.37 24.45 -23.04
C ALA A 31 13.83 24.44 -23.19
N ALA A 32 13.26 23.35 -23.72
CA ALA A 32 11.80 23.17 -23.82
C ALA A 32 11.16 23.01 -22.42
N MET A 33 11.76 22.24 -21.52
CA MET A 33 11.32 22.11 -20.12
C MET A 33 11.41 23.46 -19.38
N ALA A 34 12.52 24.20 -19.52
CA ALA A 34 12.66 25.52 -18.91
C ALA A 34 11.64 26.54 -19.47
N LYS A 35 11.31 26.42 -20.76
CA LYS A 35 10.26 27.25 -21.39
C LYS A 35 8.88 26.84 -20.90
N GLN A 36 8.63 25.53 -20.72
CA GLN A 36 7.39 25.02 -20.17
C GLN A 36 7.23 25.41 -18.69
N ASP A 37 8.30 25.36 -17.90
CA ASP A 37 8.31 25.82 -16.51
C ASP A 37 8.07 27.32 -16.41
N SER A 38 8.61 28.10 -17.32
CA SER A 38 8.34 29.55 -17.42
C SER A 38 6.86 29.80 -17.74
N ILE A 39 6.28 29.06 -18.70
CA ILE A 39 4.86 29.14 -19.06
C ILE A 39 4.01 28.72 -17.86
N ASN A 40 4.35 27.62 -17.19
CA ASN A 40 3.67 27.12 -16.01
C ASN A 40 3.72 28.14 -14.85
N ASN A 41 4.85 28.83 -14.66
CA ASN A 41 4.98 29.90 -13.67
C ASN A 41 4.09 31.10 -14.01
N VAL A 42 4.02 31.50 -15.27
CA VAL A 42 3.11 32.57 -15.72
C VAL A 42 1.65 32.17 -15.55
N VAL A 43 1.30 30.93 -15.88
CA VAL A 43 -0.05 30.38 -15.66
C VAL A 43 -0.39 30.33 -14.15
N ARG A 44 0.57 29.91 -13.30
CA ARG A 44 0.40 29.95 -11.83
C ARG A 44 0.19 31.36 -11.31
N GLN A 45 1.02 32.33 -11.75
CA GLN A 45 0.86 33.71 -11.35
C GLN A 45 -0.49 34.31 -11.81
N ARG A 46 -0.95 34.00 -13.02
CA ARG A 46 -2.27 34.39 -13.50
C ARG A 46 -3.39 33.71 -12.69
N ALA A 47 -3.24 32.46 -12.37
CA ALA A 47 -4.21 31.72 -11.52
C ALA A 47 -4.24 32.30 -10.09
N GLU A 48 -3.08 32.68 -9.52
CA GLU A 48 -3.01 33.35 -8.22
C GLU A 48 -3.63 34.75 -8.27
N PHE A 49 -3.40 35.50 -9.34
CA PHE A 49 -4.00 36.82 -9.53
C PHE A 49 -5.52 36.70 -9.67
N ALA A 50 -6.00 35.78 -10.50
CA ALA A 50 -7.44 35.51 -10.65
C ALA A 50 -8.09 35.02 -9.35
N ARG A 51 -7.34 34.23 -8.54
CA ARG A 51 -7.79 33.81 -7.19
C ARG A 51 -7.88 34.98 -6.24
N LYS A 52 -6.90 35.90 -6.24
CA LYS A 52 -6.92 37.12 -5.42
C LYS A 52 -8.08 38.04 -5.81
N GLU A 53 -8.27 38.27 -7.11
CA GLU A 53 -9.40 39.07 -7.62
C GLU A 53 -10.77 38.44 -7.25
N ALA A 54 -10.89 37.10 -7.40
CA ALA A 54 -12.09 36.37 -6.99
C ALA A 54 -12.30 36.43 -5.46
N GLN A 55 -11.22 36.43 -4.69
CA GLN A 55 -11.26 36.55 -3.23
C GLN A 55 -11.62 37.97 -2.80
N GLU A 56 -11.09 38.99 -3.45
CA GLU A 56 -11.46 40.41 -3.20
C GLU A 56 -12.94 40.66 -3.57
N LYS A 57 -13.40 40.14 -4.72
CA LYS A 57 -14.81 40.19 -5.10
C LYS A 57 -15.74 39.51 -4.09
N LYS A 58 -15.35 38.32 -3.61
CA LYS A 58 -16.09 37.63 -2.55
C LYS A 58 -16.10 38.42 -1.24
N LEU A 59 -14.96 39.00 -0.84
CA LEU A 59 -14.86 39.84 0.35
C LEU A 59 -15.73 41.12 0.21
N ALA A 60 -15.78 41.72 -0.96
CA ALA A 60 -16.65 42.86 -1.23
C ALA A 60 -18.14 42.48 -1.19
N GLU A 61 -18.51 41.34 -1.78
CA GLU A 61 -19.88 40.80 -1.72
C GLU A 61 -20.28 40.42 -0.29
N GLU A 62 -19.39 39.81 0.49
CA GLU A 62 -19.58 39.50 1.89
C GLU A 62 -19.71 40.76 2.75
N SER A 63 -18.89 41.80 2.48
CA SER A 63 -19.00 43.09 3.14
C SER A 63 -20.33 43.79 2.87
N ASN A 64 -20.81 43.76 1.62
CA ASN A 64 -22.10 44.31 1.22
C ASN A 64 -23.27 43.55 1.88
N ARG A 65 -23.22 42.20 1.94
CA ARG A 65 -24.22 41.39 2.63
C ARG A 65 -24.23 41.65 4.14
N ALA A 66 -23.04 41.88 4.73
CA ALA A 66 -22.93 42.21 6.16
C ALA A 66 -23.51 43.59 6.52
N GLN A 67 -23.88 44.41 5.56
CA GLN A 67 -24.54 45.71 5.75
C GLN A 67 -26.06 45.66 5.53
N ASP A 68 -26.56 44.65 4.84
CA ASP A 68 -27.98 44.45 4.60
C ASP A 68 -28.65 43.80 5.82
N THR A 69 -29.40 44.57 6.59
CA THR A 69 -30.11 44.12 7.80
C THR A 69 -31.24 43.15 7.51
N THR A 70 -31.67 43.05 6.26
CA THR A 70 -32.73 42.13 5.80
C THR A 70 -32.18 40.80 5.29
N ALA A 71 -30.87 40.71 5.14
CA ALA A 71 -30.19 39.52 4.63
C ALA A 71 -30.41 38.31 5.55
N LEU A 72 -30.64 37.17 4.93
CA LEU A 72 -30.71 35.89 5.65
C LEU A 72 -29.44 35.65 6.45
N PHE A 73 -29.55 35.27 7.73
CA PHE A 73 -28.47 35.11 8.68
C PHE A 73 -27.72 36.41 9.06
N TYR A 74 -28.31 37.60 8.85
CA TYR A 74 -27.64 38.88 9.17
C TYR A 74 -27.01 38.91 10.56
N SER A 75 -27.73 38.45 11.60
CA SER A 75 -27.22 38.36 12.98
C SER A 75 -26.03 37.41 13.14
N SER A 76 -25.95 36.38 12.31
CA SER A 76 -24.91 35.36 12.33
C SER A 76 -23.76 35.64 11.35
N LEU A 77 -23.88 36.66 10.48
CA LEU A 77 -22.77 37.14 9.66
C LEU A 77 -21.74 37.96 10.46
N LYS A 78 -22.11 38.43 11.64
CA LYS A 78 -21.29 39.19 12.56
C LYS A 78 -21.15 38.44 13.86
N GLY A 79 -19.93 38.23 14.31
CA GLY A 79 -19.66 37.51 15.56
C GLY A 79 -18.18 37.52 15.91
N LYS A 80 -17.86 36.91 17.02
CA LYS A 80 -16.48 36.69 17.44
C LYS A 80 -16.08 35.25 17.17
N GLU A 81 -14.93 35.08 16.60
CA GLU A 81 -14.35 33.75 16.38
C GLU A 81 -13.83 33.23 17.72
N GLU A 82 -14.43 32.15 18.21
CA GLU A 82 -14.04 31.46 19.43
C GLU A 82 -13.74 29.99 19.13
N LYS A 83 -12.86 29.40 19.98
CA LYS A 83 -12.43 28.01 19.85
C LYS A 83 -12.96 27.21 21.01
N ILE A 84 -13.65 26.12 20.70
CA ILE A 84 -14.20 25.21 21.70
C ILE A 84 -13.44 23.90 21.59
N LYS A 85 -12.97 23.39 22.71
CA LYS A 85 -12.24 22.14 22.80
C LYS A 85 -13.12 21.05 23.35
N LEU A 86 -13.26 19.97 22.59
CA LEU A 86 -13.77 18.69 23.03
C LEU A 86 -12.60 17.72 23.17
N GLN A 87 -12.53 17.00 24.27
CA GLN A 87 -11.41 16.10 24.53
C GLN A 87 -11.80 14.86 25.31
N ASN A 88 -11.12 13.78 25.00
CA ASN A 88 -11.15 12.55 25.77
C ASN A 88 -9.70 12.03 25.97
N LYS A 89 -9.52 10.77 26.36
CA LYS A 89 -8.19 10.16 26.54
C LYS A 89 -7.43 9.96 25.24
N SER A 90 -8.14 9.85 24.11
CA SER A 90 -7.60 9.45 22.81
C SER A 90 -7.38 10.63 21.86
N ILE A 91 -8.31 11.60 21.85
CA ILE A 91 -8.25 12.75 20.93
C ILE A 91 -8.63 14.07 21.60
N GLU A 92 -8.15 15.17 21.00
CA GLU A 92 -8.61 16.53 21.23
C GLU A 92 -9.09 17.10 19.90
N VAL A 93 -10.34 17.58 19.87
CA VAL A 93 -10.95 18.23 18.73
C VAL A 93 -11.22 19.69 19.08
N THR A 94 -10.66 20.62 18.32
CA THR A 94 -10.94 22.04 18.44
C THR A 94 -11.95 22.44 17.38
N LEU A 95 -13.11 22.90 17.79
CA LEU A 95 -14.18 23.43 16.94
C LEU A 95 -14.05 24.95 16.86
N ASN A 96 -14.39 25.52 15.69
CA ASN A 96 -14.41 26.96 15.49
C ASN A 96 -15.87 27.45 15.41
N THR A 97 -16.22 28.48 16.17
CA THR A 97 -17.55 29.11 16.09
C THR A 97 -17.81 29.77 14.73
N LYS A 98 -16.75 30.20 14.01
CA LYS A 98 -16.88 30.61 12.61
C LYS A 98 -16.91 29.36 11.72
N GLY A 99 -18.03 29.11 11.09
CA GLY A 99 -18.28 27.93 10.27
C GLY A 99 -18.88 26.75 11.02
N GLY A 100 -18.76 26.71 12.35
CA GLY A 100 -19.30 25.65 13.20
C GLY A 100 -18.65 24.27 12.98
N THR A 101 -17.39 24.18 12.53
CA THR A 101 -16.77 22.92 12.11
C THR A 101 -15.44 22.64 12.85
N PRO A 102 -14.96 21.39 12.86
CA PRO A 102 -13.64 21.06 13.38
C PRO A 102 -12.56 21.89 12.68
N GLU A 103 -11.69 22.54 13.47
CA GLU A 103 -10.57 23.34 12.96
C GLU A 103 -9.24 22.61 13.16
N LYS A 104 -9.10 21.88 14.28
CA LYS A 104 -7.87 21.14 14.61
C LYS A 104 -8.21 19.82 15.29
N VAL A 105 -7.48 18.79 14.94
CA VAL A 105 -7.58 17.48 15.57
C VAL A 105 -6.20 16.98 15.97
N VAL A 106 -6.08 16.57 17.23
CA VAL A 106 -4.86 15.98 17.80
C VAL A 106 -5.17 14.57 18.30
N VAL A 107 -4.41 13.60 17.83
CA VAL A 107 -4.44 12.20 18.30
C VAL A 107 -3.38 12.05 19.38
N LYS A 108 -3.82 11.75 20.59
CA LYS A 108 -2.97 11.69 21.79
C LYS A 108 -2.18 10.40 21.88
N ASN A 109 -1.06 10.43 22.58
CA ASN A 109 -0.19 9.29 22.85
C ASN A 109 0.49 8.67 21.62
N PHE A 110 0.62 9.41 20.54
CA PHE A 110 1.38 9.04 19.35
C PHE A 110 2.38 10.14 19.01
N PRO A 111 3.66 10.00 19.37
CA PRO A 111 4.66 11.00 19.02
C PRO A 111 4.84 11.06 17.48
N ASP A 112 5.01 12.27 16.94
CA ASP A 112 5.36 12.44 15.53
C ASP A 112 6.88 12.29 15.31
N TYR A 113 7.32 12.26 14.03
CA TYR A 113 8.75 12.14 13.71
C TYR A 113 9.59 13.35 14.18
N LYS A 114 8.96 14.50 14.48
CA LYS A 114 9.61 15.69 15.04
C LYS A 114 9.70 15.63 16.56
N LYS A 115 9.24 14.53 17.17
CA LYS A 115 9.20 14.29 18.61
C LYS A 115 8.19 15.15 19.37
N ASN A 116 7.18 15.68 18.70
CA ASN A 116 5.99 16.17 19.40
C ASN A 116 5.28 14.96 20.04
N PRO A 117 4.72 15.09 21.25
CA PRO A 117 4.15 13.97 21.99
C PRO A 117 2.90 13.38 21.33
N ASP A 118 2.21 14.18 20.53
CA ASP A 118 0.93 13.86 19.92
C ASP A 118 0.92 14.20 18.43
N VAL A 119 0.22 13.39 17.64
CA VAL A 119 0.03 13.63 16.21
C VAL A 119 -1.07 14.66 16.00
N THR A 120 -0.77 15.72 15.26
CA THR A 120 -1.77 16.65 14.75
C THR A 120 -2.17 16.23 13.35
N LEU A 121 -3.41 15.77 13.16
CA LEU A 121 -3.91 15.36 11.83
C LEU A 121 -3.99 16.57 10.92
N PHE A 122 -4.66 17.63 11.36
CA PHE A 122 -4.78 18.89 10.65
C PHE A 122 -5.01 20.06 11.61
N ASP A 123 -4.82 21.28 11.11
CA ASP A 123 -5.23 22.53 11.77
C ASP A 123 -5.92 23.47 10.76
N LYS A 124 -6.32 24.67 11.21
CA LYS A 124 -7.04 25.70 10.41
C LYS A 124 -6.42 25.97 9.02
N LYS A 125 -5.10 25.81 8.87
CA LYS A 125 -4.40 26.09 7.62
C LYS A 125 -4.49 24.93 6.63
N ASP A 126 -4.77 23.75 7.12
CA ASP A 126 -4.71 22.52 6.34
C ASP A 126 -6.07 22.10 5.83
N GLN A 127 -7.11 22.23 6.66
CA GLN A 127 -8.41 21.69 6.35
C GLN A 127 -9.50 22.76 6.22
N SER A 128 -10.57 22.41 5.48
CA SER A 128 -11.81 23.20 5.38
C SER A 128 -12.98 22.25 5.18
N LEU A 129 -13.96 22.33 6.07
CA LEU A 129 -15.26 21.68 5.93
C LEU A 129 -16.34 22.75 5.81
N LYS A 130 -17.20 22.66 4.79
CA LYS A 130 -18.25 23.64 4.48
C LYS A 130 -19.52 22.94 4.08
N PHE A 131 -20.62 23.41 4.63
CA PHE A 131 -21.97 23.03 4.20
C PHE A 131 -22.57 24.19 3.39
N ILE A 132 -23.11 23.87 2.22
CA ILE A 132 -23.70 24.87 1.32
C ILE A 132 -25.16 24.49 1.08
N LEU A 133 -26.07 25.38 1.46
CA LEU A 133 -27.51 25.25 1.30
C LEU A 133 -27.96 26.18 0.17
N GLN A 134 -28.73 25.66 -0.78
CA GLN A 134 -29.24 26.43 -1.93
C GLN A 134 -30.63 26.96 -1.62
N ALA A 135 -30.69 28.08 -0.88
CA ALA A 135 -31.96 28.76 -0.63
C ALA A 135 -32.46 29.50 -1.88
N LYS A 136 -33.77 29.84 -1.94
CA LYS A 136 -34.43 30.45 -3.12
C LYS A 136 -33.75 31.74 -3.61
N GLU A 137 -33.31 32.58 -2.68
CA GLU A 137 -32.75 33.91 -2.99
C GLU A 137 -31.21 33.90 -3.01
N THR A 138 -30.60 33.01 -2.25
CA THR A 138 -29.13 32.99 -2.13
C THR A 138 -28.62 31.66 -1.59
N ASN A 139 -27.38 31.30 -1.96
CA ASN A 139 -26.71 30.17 -1.35
C ASN A 139 -26.17 30.55 0.02
N VAL A 140 -26.47 29.74 1.03
CA VAL A 140 -25.96 29.88 2.39
C VAL A 140 -24.73 28.99 2.54
N ASN A 141 -23.57 29.60 2.76
CA ASN A 141 -22.34 28.90 3.07
C ASN A 141 -22.04 29.02 4.56
N THR A 142 -22.08 27.90 5.28
CA THR A 142 -21.89 27.90 6.74
C THR A 142 -20.53 28.46 7.18
N SER A 143 -19.50 28.37 6.34
CA SER A 143 -18.17 28.90 6.67
C SER A 143 -18.14 30.44 6.91
N ASN A 144 -19.19 31.15 6.47
CA ASN A 144 -19.32 32.59 6.65
C ASN A 144 -20.14 32.95 7.89
N LEU A 145 -20.74 31.98 8.56
CA LEU A 145 -21.63 32.18 9.70
C LEU A 145 -20.85 32.03 11.01
N TYR A 146 -21.22 32.85 11.99
CA TYR A 146 -20.78 32.73 13.35
C TYR A 146 -21.87 32.02 14.17
N PHE A 147 -21.51 30.91 14.76
CA PHE A 147 -22.38 30.10 15.58
C PHE A 147 -22.20 30.49 17.07
N THR A 148 -23.30 30.62 17.79
CA THR A 148 -23.29 30.84 19.23
C THR A 148 -23.27 29.49 19.95
N PRO A 149 -22.24 29.20 20.75
CA PRO A 149 -22.15 27.95 21.50
C PRO A 149 -23.08 27.93 22.71
N SER A 150 -23.67 26.78 23.00
CA SER A 150 -24.40 26.44 24.22
C SER A 150 -24.09 25.03 24.67
N ASP A 151 -24.45 24.67 25.90
CA ASP A 151 -24.28 23.31 26.45
C ASP A 151 -22.86 22.74 26.31
N VAL A 152 -21.88 23.60 26.54
CA VAL A 152 -20.45 23.27 26.37
C VAL A 152 -19.97 22.41 27.53
N THR A 153 -19.52 21.21 27.21
CA THR A 153 -18.83 20.28 28.12
C THR A 153 -17.51 19.82 27.51
N ASP A 154 -16.76 18.98 28.18
CA ASP A 154 -15.56 18.37 27.60
C ASP A 154 -15.86 17.44 26.39
N SER A 155 -17.10 16.94 26.26
CA SER A 155 -17.50 15.98 25.24
C SER A 155 -18.68 16.42 24.37
N THR A 156 -19.37 17.51 24.71
CA THR A 156 -20.55 17.97 23.95
C THR A 156 -20.53 19.47 23.75
N VAL A 157 -21.09 19.92 22.65
CA VAL A 157 -21.40 21.34 22.41
C VAL A 157 -22.54 21.43 21.39
N THR A 158 -23.43 22.39 21.61
CA THR A 158 -24.44 22.81 20.64
C THR A 158 -24.06 24.18 20.10
N MET A 159 -24.07 24.36 18.79
CA MET A 159 -23.73 25.60 18.11
C MET A 159 -24.89 26.04 17.24
N THR A 160 -25.42 27.26 17.43
CA THR A 160 -26.59 27.76 16.71
C THR A 160 -26.28 29.04 15.93
N ALA A 161 -26.67 29.07 14.66
CA ALA A 161 -26.65 30.25 13.79
C ALA A 161 -28.08 30.67 13.46
N ILE A 162 -28.45 31.91 13.81
CA ILE A 162 -29.82 32.43 13.66
C ILE A 162 -30.00 33.00 12.25
N ALA A 163 -30.99 32.48 11.52
CA ALA A 163 -31.33 32.92 10.18
C ALA A 163 -32.41 34.05 10.18
N GLY A 164 -33.17 34.13 11.26
CA GLY A 164 -34.26 35.09 11.47
C GLY A 164 -35.13 34.67 12.66
N SER A 165 -36.24 35.34 12.94
CA SER A 165 -37.13 34.99 14.03
C SER A 165 -37.67 33.57 13.88
N GLY A 166 -37.35 32.69 14.83
CA GLY A 166 -37.77 31.27 14.81
C GLY A 166 -37.13 30.43 13.69
N LYS A 167 -36.03 30.89 13.10
CA LYS A 167 -35.30 30.18 12.02
C LYS A 167 -33.84 30.11 12.38
N ASP A 168 -33.31 28.92 12.44
CA ASP A 168 -31.90 28.69 12.77
C ASP A 168 -31.31 27.42 12.13
N ILE A 169 -30.00 27.37 12.15
CA ILE A 169 -29.22 26.15 11.93
C ILE A 169 -28.50 25.82 13.22
N THR A 170 -28.71 24.62 13.71
CA THR A 170 -28.06 24.09 14.90
C THR A 170 -27.17 22.91 14.55
N ILE A 171 -25.91 22.95 15.00
CA ILE A 171 -24.96 21.86 14.86
C ILE A 171 -24.63 21.38 16.28
N LYS A 172 -24.89 20.11 16.56
CA LYS A 172 -24.57 19.50 17.83
C LYS A 172 -23.45 18.49 17.64
N TYR A 173 -22.43 18.61 18.47
CA TYR A 173 -21.31 17.69 18.51
C TYR A 173 -21.31 16.87 19.79
N THR A 174 -21.02 15.57 19.67
CA THR A 174 -20.83 14.64 20.78
C THR A 174 -19.58 13.82 20.55
N LEU A 175 -18.57 14.02 21.39
CA LEU A 175 -17.33 13.25 21.35
C LEU A 175 -17.53 11.92 22.08
N GLY A 176 -17.29 10.82 21.36
CA GLY A 176 -17.34 9.47 21.92
C GLY A 176 -16.18 9.14 22.86
N LYS A 177 -16.14 7.92 23.33
CA LYS A 177 -15.10 7.45 24.27
C LYS A 177 -13.73 7.28 23.60
N ASP A 178 -13.70 6.88 22.33
CA ASP A 178 -12.47 6.60 21.57
C ASP A 178 -12.18 7.73 20.56
N TYR A 179 -12.17 7.39 19.28
CA TYR A 179 -11.75 8.27 18.18
C TYR A 179 -12.93 8.82 17.37
N MET A 180 -14.17 8.67 17.87
CA MET A 180 -15.38 9.04 17.14
C MET A 180 -15.92 10.39 17.64
N LEU A 181 -16.27 11.26 16.69
CA LEU A 181 -17.00 12.50 16.91
C LEU A 181 -18.31 12.44 16.13
N HIS A 182 -19.43 12.44 16.84
CA HIS A 182 -20.77 12.51 16.25
C HIS A 182 -21.20 13.96 16.03
N MET A 183 -21.83 14.24 14.87
CA MET A 183 -22.33 15.56 14.50
C MET A 183 -23.77 15.43 13.98
N GLU A 184 -24.68 16.19 14.56
CA GLU A 184 -26.06 16.38 14.09
C GLU A 184 -26.18 17.79 13.50
N PHE A 185 -26.60 17.88 12.24
CA PHE A 185 -26.89 19.15 11.57
C PHE A 185 -28.40 19.29 11.39
N LEU A 186 -29.00 20.28 12.03
CA LEU A 186 -30.45 20.49 12.08
C LEU A 186 -30.79 21.90 11.62
N ALA A 187 -31.82 22.03 10.81
CA ALA A 187 -32.46 23.32 10.50
C ALA A 187 -33.76 23.44 11.25
N SER A 188 -34.16 24.62 11.69
CA SER A 188 -35.45 24.88 12.34
C SER A 188 -36.17 25.99 11.62
N GLY A 189 -37.46 25.79 11.33
CA GLY A 189 -38.37 26.79 10.76
C GLY A 189 -37.96 27.33 9.38
N MET A 190 -37.11 26.62 8.65
CA MET A 190 -36.49 27.10 7.41
C MET A 190 -37.19 26.65 6.12
N GLU A 191 -38.30 25.87 6.20
CA GLU A 191 -38.98 25.29 5.04
C GLU A 191 -39.33 26.34 3.95
N GLY A 192 -39.82 27.50 4.34
CA GLY A 192 -40.21 28.58 3.42
C GLY A 192 -39.02 29.20 2.63
N LEU A 193 -37.77 28.98 3.09
CA LEU A 193 -36.58 29.56 2.45
C LEU A 193 -36.06 28.70 1.28
N PHE A 194 -36.50 27.46 1.18
CA PHE A 194 -36.07 26.52 0.16
C PHE A 194 -37.18 26.19 -0.84
N SER A 195 -36.80 25.64 -1.97
CA SER A 195 -37.78 25.08 -2.92
C SER A 195 -38.47 23.87 -2.27
N PRO A 196 -39.76 23.58 -2.62
CA PRO A 196 -40.53 22.54 -1.95
C PRO A 196 -39.92 21.14 -1.96
N ASN A 197 -39.09 20.85 -2.97
CA ASN A 197 -38.39 19.55 -3.14
C ASN A 197 -36.94 19.60 -2.75
N TYR A 198 -36.47 20.68 -2.09
CA TYR A 198 -35.10 20.79 -1.67
C TYR A 198 -34.84 19.93 -0.43
N ASN A 199 -34.07 18.87 -0.60
CA ASN A 199 -33.81 17.89 0.43
C ASN A 199 -32.34 17.43 0.45
N MET A 200 -31.44 18.18 -0.20
CA MET A 200 -30.02 17.86 -0.28
C MET A 200 -29.18 19.10 0.01
N MET A 201 -28.04 18.92 0.65
CA MET A 201 -27.02 19.96 0.84
C MET A 201 -25.67 19.54 0.28
N ASP A 202 -24.90 20.50 -0.21
CA ASP A 202 -23.53 20.25 -0.64
C ASP A 202 -22.60 20.25 0.58
N VAL A 203 -21.71 19.25 0.63
CA VAL A 203 -20.66 19.11 1.65
C VAL A 203 -19.31 19.18 0.95
N ASN A 204 -18.54 20.22 1.20
CA ASN A 204 -17.21 20.38 0.63
C ASN A 204 -16.17 20.21 1.74
N TRP A 205 -15.40 19.14 1.65
CA TRP A 205 -14.34 18.82 2.60
C TRP A 205 -12.99 18.79 1.89
N SER A 206 -12.02 19.47 2.44
CA SER A 206 -10.64 19.45 1.92
C SER A 206 -9.63 19.41 3.06
N ASP A 207 -8.52 18.73 2.82
CA ASP A 207 -7.40 18.65 3.76
C ASP A 207 -6.06 18.54 3.04
N ARG A 208 -5.04 19.19 3.60
CA ARG A 208 -3.64 18.94 3.24
C ARG A 208 -3.04 17.98 4.26
N CYS A 209 -2.98 16.73 3.88
CA CYS A 209 -2.49 15.64 4.70
C CYS A 209 -1.03 15.88 5.12
N ARG A 210 -0.80 16.03 6.44
CA ARG A 210 0.52 16.29 7.02
C ARG A 210 1.41 15.06 6.95
N GLN A 211 2.71 15.29 6.71
CA GLN A 211 3.72 14.27 6.92
C GLN A 211 3.87 13.99 8.42
N GLN A 212 3.64 12.74 8.83
CA GLN A 212 3.74 12.28 10.22
C GLN A 212 4.96 11.40 10.46
N GLU A 213 5.54 10.82 9.37
CA GLU A 213 6.66 9.90 9.45
C GLU A 213 7.94 10.50 8.84
N LYS A 214 9.10 9.99 9.27
CA LYS A 214 10.40 10.49 8.78
C LYS A 214 10.59 10.28 7.28
N GLY A 215 10.15 9.15 6.74
CA GLY A 215 10.31 8.76 5.35
C GLY A 215 9.23 9.30 4.43
N PHE A 216 9.38 10.49 3.84
CA PHE A 216 8.40 11.08 2.92
C PHE A 216 7.99 10.13 1.80
N THR A 217 8.95 9.52 1.08
CA THR A 217 8.67 8.65 -0.06
C THR A 217 7.81 7.46 0.33
N PHE A 218 8.16 6.82 1.44
CA PHE A 218 7.48 5.63 1.93
C PHE A 218 6.08 5.95 2.47
N GLU A 219 5.95 6.98 3.33
CA GLU A 219 4.65 7.42 3.84
C GLU A 219 3.72 7.86 2.71
N ASN A 220 4.24 8.61 1.71
CA ASN A 220 3.46 9.08 0.57
C ASN A 220 2.91 7.94 -0.31
N GLN A 221 3.61 6.80 -0.40
CA GLN A 221 3.12 5.61 -1.11
C GLN A 221 1.90 4.98 -0.43
N HIS A 222 1.79 5.11 0.91
CA HIS A 222 0.68 4.59 1.70
C HIS A 222 -0.43 5.61 1.96
N THR A 223 -0.27 6.83 1.44
CA THR A 223 -1.18 7.97 1.62
C THR A 223 -2.14 8.04 0.44
N CYS A 224 -3.45 7.90 0.70
CA CYS A 224 -4.47 7.90 -0.34
C CYS A 224 -5.79 8.49 0.17
N LEU A 225 -6.63 8.98 -0.76
CA LEU A 225 -8.02 9.25 -0.51
C LEU A 225 -8.76 7.92 -0.70
N THR A 226 -9.45 7.45 0.33
CA THR A 226 -10.19 6.19 0.32
C THR A 226 -11.68 6.49 0.48
N TYR A 227 -12.54 5.73 -0.17
CA TYR A 227 -13.99 5.84 -0.02
C TYR A 227 -14.63 4.46 -0.02
N HIS A 228 -15.83 4.38 0.52
CA HIS A 228 -16.65 3.17 0.51
C HIS A 228 -17.96 3.47 -0.22
N ASP A 229 -18.20 2.72 -1.27
CA ASP A 229 -19.49 2.78 -1.95
C ASP A 229 -20.48 1.80 -1.30
N VAL A 230 -21.76 2.16 -1.33
CA VAL A 230 -22.83 1.42 -0.65
C VAL A 230 -22.99 -0.01 -1.17
N ASP A 231 -22.72 -0.23 -2.46
CA ASP A 231 -22.99 -1.50 -3.15
C ASP A 231 -21.72 -2.26 -3.56
N GLY A 232 -20.57 -1.59 -3.62
CA GLY A 232 -19.34 -2.14 -4.21
C GLY A 232 -18.19 -2.44 -3.23
N GLY A 233 -18.11 -1.71 -2.14
CA GLY A 233 -17.04 -1.84 -1.16
C GLY A 233 -16.05 -0.68 -1.15
N THR A 234 -14.83 -0.91 -0.68
CA THR A 234 -13.83 0.13 -0.46
C THR A 234 -12.85 0.25 -1.60
N ASP A 235 -12.70 1.45 -2.15
CA ASP A 235 -11.75 1.81 -3.19
C ASP A 235 -10.84 2.98 -2.80
N GLU A 236 -9.73 3.15 -3.52
CA GLU A 236 -8.69 4.14 -3.24
C GLU A 236 -8.36 4.97 -4.50
N LEU A 237 -8.36 6.31 -4.37
CA LEU A 237 -7.70 7.15 -5.36
C LEU A 237 -6.19 7.09 -5.14
N SER A 238 -5.53 6.25 -5.91
CA SER A 238 -4.09 6.06 -5.86
C SER A 238 -3.39 7.13 -6.70
N SER A 239 -2.88 8.15 -6.06
CA SER A 239 -2.10 9.18 -6.74
C SER A 239 -0.61 8.81 -6.75
N THR A 240 -0.14 8.25 -7.83
CA THR A 240 1.29 8.05 -8.09
C THR A 240 1.88 9.24 -8.85
N GLY A 241 1.95 10.42 -8.22
CA GLY A 241 2.69 11.56 -8.74
C GLY A 241 1.91 12.59 -9.54
N GLU A 242 0.68 12.31 -10.00
CA GLU A 242 -0.16 13.26 -10.74
C GLU A 242 -1.44 13.61 -9.98
N LYS A 243 -2.03 14.76 -10.34
CA LYS A 243 -3.35 15.14 -9.85
C LYS A 243 -4.39 14.19 -10.43
N ILE A 244 -5.18 13.56 -9.55
CA ILE A 244 -6.33 12.75 -9.91
C ILE A 244 -7.60 13.50 -9.53
N ASN A 245 -8.58 13.50 -10.42
CA ASN A 245 -9.92 14.01 -10.18
C ASN A 245 -10.91 12.99 -10.74
N GLU A 246 -11.70 12.41 -9.88
CA GLU A 246 -12.61 11.32 -10.23
C GLU A 246 -14.04 11.66 -9.81
N ILE A 247 -14.99 11.28 -10.63
CA ILE A 247 -16.43 11.38 -10.35
C ILE A 247 -16.91 9.98 -10.00
N ILE A 248 -17.40 9.81 -8.79
CA ILE A 248 -17.91 8.52 -8.30
C ILE A 248 -19.41 8.49 -8.61
N GLU A 249 -19.78 7.61 -9.51
CA GLU A 249 -21.17 7.49 -10.00
C GLU A 249 -22.10 6.81 -8.97
N GLU A 250 -21.53 6.04 -8.03
CA GLU A 250 -22.24 5.34 -6.97
C GLU A 250 -22.44 6.23 -5.73
N ARG A 251 -23.37 5.82 -4.86
CA ARG A 251 -23.53 6.44 -3.54
C ARG A 251 -22.41 6.00 -2.61
N ILE A 252 -21.93 6.90 -1.77
CA ILE A 252 -20.79 6.69 -0.88
C ILE A 252 -21.27 6.74 0.58
N ASP A 253 -20.85 5.77 1.39
CA ASP A 253 -21.08 5.74 2.83
C ASP A 253 -20.14 6.68 3.58
N TRP A 254 -18.86 6.61 3.22
CA TRP A 254 -17.83 7.43 3.85
C TRP A 254 -16.66 7.75 2.90
N VAL A 255 -16.00 8.85 3.23
CA VAL A 255 -14.76 9.30 2.59
C VAL A 255 -13.69 9.47 3.65
N ALA A 256 -12.47 9.02 3.37
CA ALA A 256 -11.33 9.07 4.27
C ALA A 256 -10.12 9.77 3.63
N PHE A 257 -9.54 10.70 4.34
CA PHE A 257 -8.24 11.29 4.07
C PHE A 257 -7.22 10.54 4.92
N LYS A 258 -6.47 9.67 4.28
CA LYS A 258 -5.61 8.69 4.94
C LYS A 258 -4.14 8.99 4.67
N ASN A 259 -3.30 8.95 5.71
CA ASN A 259 -1.87 8.71 5.58
C ASN A 259 -1.54 7.24 5.97
N GLN A 260 -0.25 6.93 6.16
CA GLN A 260 0.16 5.56 6.47
C GLN A 260 -0.53 5.02 7.73
N PHE A 261 -0.48 5.77 8.84
CA PHE A 261 -0.90 5.27 10.15
C PHE A 261 -2.13 5.95 10.74
N PHE A 262 -2.63 7.01 10.12
CA PHE A 262 -3.77 7.77 10.64
C PHE A 262 -4.75 8.10 9.53
N SER A 263 -6.01 8.24 9.91
CA SER A 263 -7.07 8.65 9.00
C SER A 263 -8.00 9.67 9.64
N ALA A 264 -8.48 10.59 8.82
CA ALA A 264 -9.65 11.40 9.06
C ALA A 264 -10.76 10.87 8.15
N VAL A 265 -11.83 10.34 8.73
CA VAL A 265 -12.95 9.73 7.98
C VAL A 265 -14.22 10.52 8.28
N MET A 266 -15.01 10.78 7.25
CA MET A 266 -16.35 11.35 7.37
C MET A 266 -17.37 10.34 6.85
N ILE A 267 -18.27 9.91 7.71
CA ILE A 267 -19.33 8.93 7.46
C ILE A 267 -20.67 9.68 7.47
N ALA A 268 -21.48 9.53 6.45
CA ALA A 268 -22.83 10.06 6.43
C ALA A 268 -23.83 8.95 6.72
N LYS A 269 -24.64 9.07 7.77
CA LYS A 269 -25.66 8.05 8.09
C LYS A 269 -26.74 7.89 7.02
N ASN A 270 -26.99 8.96 6.25
CA ASN A 270 -27.94 8.94 5.13
C ASN A 270 -27.22 8.86 3.76
N ASP A 271 -25.99 8.38 3.72
CA ASP A 271 -25.10 8.31 2.56
C ASP A 271 -24.81 9.66 1.90
N PHE A 272 -23.75 9.70 1.12
CA PHE A 272 -23.54 10.74 0.12
C PHE A 272 -24.14 10.28 -1.20
N SER A 273 -24.79 11.19 -1.91
CA SER A 273 -25.42 10.88 -3.19
C SER A 273 -24.37 10.55 -4.25
N ASP A 274 -24.83 9.95 -5.32
CA ASP A 274 -24.13 9.74 -6.57
C ASP A 274 -23.46 11.02 -7.13
N ASN A 275 -22.52 10.85 -8.06
CA ASN A 275 -21.75 11.91 -8.69
C ASN A 275 -20.92 12.77 -7.71
N SER A 276 -20.43 12.14 -6.66
CA SER A 276 -19.44 12.74 -5.76
C SER A 276 -18.11 12.97 -6.48
N VAL A 277 -17.48 14.14 -6.27
CA VAL A 277 -16.21 14.47 -6.92
C VAL A 277 -15.07 14.40 -5.91
N LEU A 278 -14.15 13.49 -6.14
CA LEU A 278 -13.00 13.27 -5.28
C LEU A 278 -11.71 13.67 -6.01
N THR A 279 -10.86 14.43 -5.34
CA THR A 279 -9.62 14.95 -5.91
C THR A 279 -8.44 14.68 -4.99
N SER A 280 -7.33 14.19 -5.54
CA SER A 280 -6.06 14.01 -4.85
C SER A 280 -4.95 14.73 -5.61
N ILE A 281 -4.19 15.60 -4.92
CA ILE A 281 -3.13 16.43 -5.47
C ILE A 281 -1.84 16.17 -4.70
N PRO A 282 -0.81 15.59 -5.31
CA PRO A 282 0.45 15.31 -4.64
C PRO A 282 1.16 16.61 -4.23
N GLN A 283 1.86 16.55 -3.10
CA GLN A 283 2.66 17.66 -2.58
C GLN A 283 4.16 17.35 -2.73
N GLN A 284 4.98 18.41 -2.73
CA GLN A 284 6.43 18.26 -2.89
C GLN A 284 7.11 17.80 -1.60
N LYS A 285 8.15 16.95 -1.73
CA LYS A 285 9.04 16.58 -0.61
C LYS A 285 9.61 17.84 0.04
N GLY A 286 9.57 17.92 1.35
CA GLY A 286 10.04 19.07 2.13
C GLY A 286 8.97 20.15 2.40
N SER A 287 7.77 20.05 1.80
CA SER A 287 6.66 20.97 2.11
C SER A 287 6.05 20.73 3.51
N GLY A 288 6.30 19.56 4.11
CA GLY A 288 5.65 19.10 5.33
C GLY A 288 4.27 18.46 5.11
N TYR A 289 3.87 18.31 3.86
CA TYR A 289 2.60 17.71 3.43
C TYR A 289 2.85 16.63 2.40
N LEU A 290 1.98 15.62 2.38
CA LEU A 290 2.05 14.47 1.49
C LEU A 290 1.16 14.70 0.24
N LYS A 291 -0.12 14.98 0.50
CA LYS A 291 -1.15 15.19 -0.52
C LYS A 291 -2.15 16.24 -0.06
N GLN A 292 -2.82 16.88 -1.01
CA GLN A 292 -4.01 17.67 -0.75
C GLN A 292 -5.22 16.91 -1.30
N TYR A 293 -6.22 16.73 -0.46
CA TYR A 293 -7.47 16.06 -0.78
C TYR A 293 -8.61 17.06 -0.85
N GLU A 294 -9.55 16.81 -1.76
CA GLU A 294 -10.80 17.56 -1.86
C GLU A 294 -11.92 16.57 -2.16
N ALA A 295 -12.99 16.63 -1.37
CA ALA A 295 -14.22 15.88 -1.56
C ALA A 295 -15.39 16.85 -1.68
N LYS A 296 -16.11 16.81 -2.82
CA LYS A 296 -17.33 17.54 -3.07
C LYS A 296 -18.47 16.52 -3.08
N LEU A 297 -19.26 16.55 -2.05
CA LEU A 297 -20.26 15.55 -1.73
C LEU A 297 -21.62 16.22 -1.62
N LYS A 298 -22.68 15.42 -1.72
CA LYS A 298 -24.06 15.85 -1.42
C LYS A 298 -24.70 14.84 -0.49
N THR A 299 -25.48 15.31 0.47
CA THR A 299 -26.20 14.43 1.40
C THR A 299 -27.56 15.00 1.75
N PHE A 300 -28.35 14.18 2.41
CA PHE A 300 -29.68 14.54 2.88
C PHE A 300 -29.68 15.81 3.73
N PHE A 301 -30.70 16.65 3.53
CA PHE A 301 -30.98 17.83 4.32
C PHE A 301 -32.48 18.02 4.46
N ASP A 302 -32.98 18.22 5.67
CA ASP A 302 -34.38 18.50 5.94
C ASP A 302 -34.57 19.95 6.44
N PRO A 303 -35.06 20.87 5.61
CA PRO A 303 -35.29 22.26 6.01
C PRO A 303 -36.44 22.42 7.01
N SER A 304 -37.25 21.38 7.25
CA SER A 304 -38.35 21.39 8.24
C SER A 304 -37.86 21.16 9.66
N GLY A 305 -36.66 20.61 9.82
CA GLY A 305 -36.07 20.29 11.11
C GLY A 305 -36.64 19.05 11.80
N LYS A 306 -37.46 18.23 11.08
CA LYS A 306 -37.99 16.98 11.64
C LYS A 306 -36.95 15.89 11.71
N LYS A 307 -35.97 15.93 10.78
CA LYS A 307 -34.88 14.94 10.71
C LYS A 307 -33.54 15.64 10.57
N ALA A 308 -32.59 15.30 11.44
CA ALA A 308 -31.23 15.80 11.36
C ALA A 308 -30.45 15.11 10.22
N SER A 309 -29.47 15.83 9.65
CA SER A 309 -28.40 15.22 8.86
C SER A 309 -27.30 14.81 9.81
N GLU A 310 -27.04 13.51 9.89
CA GLU A 310 -26.12 12.95 10.87
C GLU A 310 -24.82 12.51 10.21
N PHE A 311 -23.71 12.89 10.84
CA PHE A 311 -22.36 12.51 10.43
C PHE A 311 -21.58 11.94 11.61
N ASP A 312 -20.78 10.95 11.34
CA ASP A 312 -19.77 10.46 12.26
C ASP A 312 -18.38 10.73 11.66
N PHE A 313 -17.50 11.27 12.47
CA PHE A 313 -16.09 11.43 12.10
C PHE A 313 -15.26 10.46 12.91
N TYR A 314 -14.38 9.72 12.22
CA TYR A 314 -13.31 8.98 12.85
C TYR A 314 -12.00 9.75 12.66
N PHE A 315 -11.33 10.07 13.75
CA PHE A 315 -10.03 10.72 13.76
C PHE A 315 -9.04 9.88 14.57
N GLY A 316 -8.31 9.00 13.92
CA GLY A 316 -7.52 8.05 14.69
C GLY A 316 -6.55 7.21 13.90
N PRO A 317 -5.92 6.25 14.61
CA PRO A 317 -4.92 5.36 14.04
C PRO A 317 -5.53 4.29 13.14
N ASN A 318 -4.82 3.93 12.07
CA ASN A 318 -5.16 2.84 11.17
C ASN A 318 -4.80 1.49 11.82
N ASP A 319 -5.54 1.14 12.86
CA ASP A 319 -5.43 -0.17 13.53
C ASP A 319 -6.60 -1.07 13.15
N PHE A 320 -6.30 -2.24 12.62
CA PHE A 320 -7.32 -3.16 12.09
C PHE A 320 -8.36 -3.57 13.13
N ARG A 321 -7.92 -3.89 14.37
CA ARG A 321 -8.83 -4.32 15.43
C ARG A 321 -9.62 -3.17 16.03
N LEU A 322 -8.98 -2.02 16.17
CA LEU A 322 -9.63 -0.81 16.63
C LEU A 322 -10.76 -0.40 15.68
N LEU A 323 -10.49 -0.35 14.37
CA LEU A 323 -11.49 0.02 13.37
C LEU A 323 -12.69 -0.93 13.36
N GLN A 324 -12.47 -2.25 13.47
CA GLN A 324 -13.56 -3.22 13.64
C GLN A 324 -14.37 -2.99 14.92
N ARG A 325 -13.70 -2.66 16.03
CA ARG A 325 -14.37 -2.41 17.31
C ARG A 325 -15.22 -1.15 17.24
N VAL A 326 -14.65 -0.05 16.74
CA VAL A 326 -15.32 1.25 16.60
C VAL A 326 -16.57 1.13 15.72
N GLU A 327 -16.47 0.45 14.58
CA GLU A 327 -17.60 0.19 13.69
C GLU A 327 -18.72 -0.60 14.39
N LYS A 328 -18.35 -1.66 15.11
CA LYS A 328 -19.29 -2.48 15.87
C LYS A 328 -19.96 -1.72 17.02
N GLU A 329 -19.20 -0.89 17.75
CA GLU A 329 -19.72 -0.11 18.88
C GLU A 329 -20.62 1.03 18.42
N ALA A 330 -20.38 1.60 17.24
CA ALA A 330 -21.25 2.63 16.64
C ALA A 330 -22.61 2.07 16.21
N GLY A 331 -22.72 0.75 15.99
CA GLY A 331 -24.01 0.07 15.75
C GLY A 331 -24.69 0.47 14.45
N TYR A 332 -23.93 0.64 13.37
CA TYR A 332 -24.50 0.92 12.06
C TYR A 332 -25.38 -0.24 11.56
N ASP A 333 -26.45 0.07 10.85
CA ASP A 333 -27.35 -0.93 10.26
C ASP A 333 -26.72 -1.70 9.10
N LYS A 334 -25.54 -1.28 8.64
CA LYS A 334 -24.77 -1.85 7.52
C LYS A 334 -23.29 -1.97 7.88
N GLU A 335 -22.58 -2.84 7.17
CA GLU A 335 -21.12 -2.97 7.30
C GLU A 335 -20.44 -1.84 6.52
N LEU A 336 -19.67 -1.01 7.22
CA LEU A 336 -18.91 0.08 6.63
C LEU A 336 -17.49 -0.34 6.23
N GLU A 337 -17.04 -1.50 6.70
CA GLU A 337 -15.73 -2.07 6.41
C GLU A 337 -14.54 -1.11 6.71
N LEU A 338 -14.65 -0.29 7.77
CA LEU A 338 -13.61 0.69 8.16
C LEU A 338 -12.22 0.06 8.31
N GLN A 339 -12.15 -1.23 8.68
CA GLN A 339 -10.88 -1.96 8.77
C GLN A 339 -10.15 -2.11 7.42
N LYS A 340 -10.80 -1.85 6.28
CA LYS A 340 -10.15 -1.82 4.97
C LYS A 340 -9.27 -0.59 4.77
N LEU A 341 -9.35 0.44 5.64
CA LEU A 341 -8.35 1.51 5.72
C LEU A 341 -6.94 0.96 5.99
N VAL A 342 -6.82 -0.20 6.65
CA VAL A 342 -5.56 -0.92 6.77
C VAL A 342 -5.36 -1.79 5.53
N TYR A 343 -4.45 -1.39 4.64
CA TYR A 343 -4.19 -2.12 3.41
C TYR A 343 -3.47 -3.44 3.69
N LEU A 344 -4.14 -4.56 3.47
CA LEU A 344 -3.61 -5.91 3.70
C LEU A 344 -3.24 -6.66 2.41
N GLY A 345 -3.23 -5.96 1.27
CA GLY A 345 -2.92 -6.53 -0.04
C GLY A 345 -4.15 -7.00 -0.83
N TRP A 346 -3.91 -7.55 -2.02
CA TRP A 346 -4.93 -8.07 -2.93
C TRP A 346 -5.77 -9.19 -2.29
N PRO A 347 -6.93 -9.55 -2.84
CA PRO A 347 -7.88 -10.47 -2.18
C PRO A 347 -7.25 -11.76 -1.65
N ILE A 348 -6.39 -12.43 -2.44
CA ILE A 348 -5.71 -13.67 -2.02
C ILE A 348 -4.73 -13.40 -0.87
N ILE A 349 -3.96 -12.33 -0.96
CA ILE A 349 -2.98 -11.92 0.06
C ILE A 349 -3.69 -11.45 1.32
N ARG A 350 -4.77 -10.70 1.16
CA ARG A 350 -5.63 -10.24 2.27
C ARG A 350 -6.17 -11.41 3.09
N ILE A 351 -6.54 -12.54 2.47
CA ILE A 351 -6.97 -13.75 3.19
C ILE A 351 -5.85 -14.24 4.12
N ILE A 352 -4.61 -14.33 3.63
CA ILE A 352 -3.46 -14.77 4.44
C ILE A 352 -3.26 -13.81 5.62
N ASN A 353 -3.24 -12.50 5.36
CA ASN A 353 -3.04 -11.51 6.41
C ASN A 353 -4.19 -11.47 7.40
N ARG A 354 -5.45 -11.47 6.95
CA ARG A 354 -6.64 -11.39 7.79
C ARG A 354 -6.83 -12.63 8.68
N TRP A 355 -6.60 -13.84 8.16
CA TRP A 355 -6.90 -15.10 8.85
C TRP A 355 -5.71 -15.74 9.53
N PHE A 356 -4.49 -15.31 9.22
CA PHE A 356 -3.28 -15.88 9.81
C PHE A 356 -2.38 -14.82 10.43
N THR A 357 -1.86 -13.87 9.62
CA THR A 357 -0.81 -12.96 10.08
C THR A 357 -1.26 -12.09 11.25
N ILE A 358 -2.46 -11.46 11.15
CA ILE A 358 -3.01 -10.60 12.21
C ILE A 358 -3.22 -11.40 13.51
N TYR A 359 -3.80 -12.60 13.45
CA TYR A 359 -4.03 -13.40 14.65
C TYR A 359 -2.73 -13.78 15.36
N VAL A 360 -1.72 -14.21 14.60
CA VAL A 360 -0.40 -14.53 15.16
C VAL A 360 0.26 -13.29 15.74
N PHE A 361 0.18 -12.17 15.02
CA PHE A 361 0.73 -10.89 15.45
C PHE A 361 0.07 -10.40 16.74
N ASP A 362 -1.26 -10.36 16.79
CA ASP A 362 -2.04 -9.96 17.97
C ASP A 362 -1.71 -10.85 19.19
N PHE A 363 -1.62 -12.17 18.98
CA PHE A 363 -1.25 -13.12 20.04
C PHE A 363 0.15 -12.82 20.59
N LEU A 364 1.13 -12.61 19.73
CA LEU A 364 2.51 -12.32 20.15
C LEU A 364 2.61 -10.94 20.80
N THR A 365 1.91 -9.95 20.28
CA THR A 365 1.86 -8.59 20.84
C THR A 365 1.22 -8.57 22.23
N SER A 366 0.20 -9.41 22.46
CA SER A 366 -0.45 -9.54 23.77
C SER A 366 0.48 -10.04 24.89
N MET A 367 1.62 -10.63 24.52
CA MET A 367 2.65 -11.09 25.47
C MET A 367 3.54 -9.94 25.98
N ASN A 368 3.32 -8.71 25.54
CA ASN A 368 4.13 -7.51 25.90
C ASN A 368 5.64 -7.67 25.68
N ILE A 369 6.02 -8.40 24.62
CA ILE A 369 7.41 -8.55 24.20
C ILE A 369 7.78 -7.51 23.15
N ASN A 370 9.07 -7.18 23.06
CA ASN A 370 9.57 -6.21 22.09
C ASN A 370 9.18 -6.59 20.65
N MET A 371 8.74 -5.62 19.84
CA MET A 371 8.22 -5.84 18.50
C MET A 371 9.26 -6.43 17.52
N GLY A 372 10.54 -6.15 17.70
CA GLY A 372 11.59 -6.83 16.93
C GLY A 372 11.66 -8.33 17.21
N ILE A 373 11.41 -8.76 18.45
CA ILE A 373 11.29 -10.19 18.81
C ILE A 373 10.02 -10.78 18.19
N VAL A 374 8.91 -10.04 18.18
CA VAL A 374 7.67 -10.45 17.50
C VAL A 374 7.94 -10.76 16.02
N LEU A 375 8.67 -9.89 15.31
CA LEU A 375 9.04 -10.11 13.90
C LEU A 375 9.91 -11.37 13.71
N ILE A 376 10.85 -11.63 14.64
CA ILE A 376 11.66 -12.86 14.61
C ILE A 376 10.77 -14.08 14.82
N LEU A 377 9.89 -14.06 15.82
CA LEU A 377 9.01 -15.20 16.14
C LEU A 377 8.03 -15.52 15.01
N ILE A 378 7.43 -14.50 14.38
CA ILE A 378 6.61 -14.68 13.18
C ILE A 378 7.42 -15.31 12.06
N THR A 379 8.65 -14.82 11.84
CA THR A 379 9.56 -15.39 10.83
C THR A 379 9.83 -16.86 11.10
N LEU A 380 10.19 -17.21 12.33
CA LEU A 380 10.46 -18.61 12.72
C LEU A 380 9.23 -19.49 12.58
N LEU A 381 8.05 -19.01 12.99
CA LEU A 381 6.79 -19.73 12.84
C LEU A 381 6.48 -20.00 11.36
N LEU A 382 6.59 -18.99 10.50
CA LEU A 382 6.39 -19.16 9.05
C LEU A 382 7.41 -20.14 8.44
N LYS A 383 8.68 -20.10 8.88
CA LYS A 383 9.69 -21.08 8.44
C LYS A 383 9.38 -22.48 8.94
N PHE A 384 8.89 -22.63 10.15
CA PHE A 384 8.47 -23.93 10.70
C PHE A 384 7.31 -24.54 9.91
N ILE A 385 6.28 -23.74 9.61
CA ILE A 385 5.13 -24.17 8.79
C ILE A 385 5.55 -24.58 7.37
N THR A 386 6.46 -23.81 6.76
CA THR A 386 6.91 -24.06 5.39
C THR A 386 8.02 -25.13 5.29
N TYR A 387 8.67 -25.48 6.41
CA TYR A 387 9.80 -26.42 6.46
C TYR A 387 9.55 -27.76 5.77
N PRO A 388 8.41 -28.46 5.98
CA PRO A 388 8.16 -29.77 5.32
C PRO A 388 8.19 -29.68 3.80
N LEU A 389 7.63 -28.57 3.25
CA LEU A 389 7.64 -28.31 1.81
C LEU A 389 9.03 -27.96 1.29
N VAL A 390 9.77 -27.11 2.01
CA VAL A 390 11.14 -26.74 1.70
C VAL A 390 12.04 -27.98 1.71
N LYS A 391 11.91 -28.84 2.70
CA LYS A 391 12.64 -30.12 2.79
C LYS A 391 12.31 -31.05 1.63
N LYS A 392 11.03 -31.19 1.27
CA LYS A 392 10.59 -32.04 0.15
C LYS A 392 11.18 -31.57 -1.18
N SER A 393 11.16 -30.27 -1.42
CA SER A 393 11.73 -29.69 -2.63
C SER A 393 13.26 -29.76 -2.64
N TYR A 394 13.92 -29.48 -1.52
CA TYR A 394 15.37 -29.67 -1.42
C TYR A 394 15.77 -31.12 -1.75
N MET A 395 15.05 -32.10 -1.19
CA MET A 395 15.28 -33.52 -1.48
C MET A 395 15.06 -33.86 -2.97
N SER A 396 14.09 -33.24 -3.63
CA SER A 396 13.91 -33.39 -5.08
C SER A 396 15.10 -32.82 -5.86
N SER A 397 15.57 -31.64 -5.48
CA SER A 397 16.76 -31.03 -6.06
C SER A 397 18.02 -31.87 -5.82
N ALA A 398 18.18 -32.45 -4.63
CA ALA A 398 19.27 -33.36 -4.31
C ALA A 398 19.23 -34.65 -5.17
N LYS A 399 18.02 -35.21 -5.42
CA LYS A 399 17.85 -36.36 -6.34
C LYS A 399 18.30 -36.04 -7.76
N MET A 400 17.92 -34.86 -8.27
CA MET A 400 18.37 -34.40 -9.59
C MET A 400 19.89 -34.27 -9.65
N ARG A 401 20.52 -33.74 -8.59
CA ARG A 401 21.96 -33.58 -8.50
C ARG A 401 22.69 -34.95 -8.57
N VAL A 402 22.25 -35.94 -7.80
CA VAL A 402 22.92 -37.25 -7.78
C VAL A 402 22.68 -38.06 -9.06
N LEU A 403 21.63 -37.76 -9.84
CA LEU A 403 21.37 -38.36 -11.13
C LEU A 403 22.14 -37.68 -12.29
N LYS A 404 22.83 -36.57 -12.05
CA LYS A 404 23.54 -35.81 -13.08
C LYS A 404 24.48 -36.68 -13.94
N PRO A 405 25.34 -37.58 -13.40
CA PRO A 405 26.20 -38.44 -14.24
C PRO A 405 25.39 -39.34 -15.18
N LYS A 406 24.26 -39.87 -14.72
CA LYS A 406 23.37 -40.72 -15.54
C LYS A 406 22.70 -39.92 -16.67
N LEU A 407 22.33 -38.68 -16.38
CA LEU A 407 21.77 -37.78 -17.38
C LEU A 407 22.80 -37.37 -18.43
N GLU A 408 24.05 -37.11 -18.02
CA GLU A 408 25.15 -36.82 -18.94
C GLU A 408 25.40 -38.00 -19.87
N GLU A 409 25.40 -39.22 -19.36
CA GLU A 409 25.52 -40.44 -20.17
C GLU A 409 24.37 -40.61 -21.17
N ALA A 410 23.11 -40.47 -20.69
CA ALA A 410 21.91 -40.59 -21.52
C ALA A 410 21.80 -39.50 -22.61
N THR A 411 22.43 -38.35 -22.38
CA THR A 411 22.39 -37.22 -23.32
C THR A 411 23.64 -37.04 -24.18
N LYS A 412 24.67 -37.86 -23.97
CA LYS A 412 25.97 -37.73 -24.62
C LYS A 412 25.90 -37.80 -26.17
N GLN A 413 24.91 -38.50 -26.71
CA GLN A 413 24.70 -38.63 -28.14
C GLN A 413 24.07 -37.39 -28.81
N PHE A 414 23.49 -36.45 -28.02
CA PHE A 414 22.77 -35.29 -28.52
C PHE A 414 23.64 -34.02 -28.31
N ASN A 415 24.62 -33.78 -29.17
CA ASN A 415 25.59 -32.68 -29.02
C ASN A 415 25.38 -31.54 -30.03
N ARG A 416 24.49 -31.71 -31.03
CA ARG A 416 24.23 -30.69 -32.04
C ARG A 416 23.16 -29.70 -31.55
N PRO A 417 23.20 -28.42 -31.98
CA PRO A 417 22.17 -27.45 -31.66
C PRO A 417 20.76 -27.89 -32.08
N GLU A 418 20.65 -28.69 -33.15
CA GLU A 418 19.41 -29.22 -33.69
C GLU A 418 18.79 -30.31 -32.81
N ASP A 419 19.59 -30.98 -31.99
CA ASP A 419 19.17 -32.10 -31.14
C ASP A 419 18.65 -31.67 -29.78
N GLN A 420 18.51 -30.34 -29.50
CA GLN A 420 18.14 -29.83 -28.20
C GLN A 420 16.84 -30.39 -27.64
N MET A 421 15.84 -30.56 -28.53
CA MET A 421 14.54 -31.11 -28.12
C MET A 421 14.66 -32.60 -27.77
N GLN A 422 15.44 -33.35 -28.54
CA GLN A 422 15.68 -34.79 -28.29
C GLN A 422 16.48 -34.97 -26.97
N LYS A 423 17.45 -34.08 -26.73
CA LYS A 423 18.21 -34.03 -25.47
C LYS A 423 17.31 -33.79 -24.28
N GLN A 424 16.41 -32.83 -24.36
CA GLN A 424 15.44 -32.54 -23.32
C GLN A 424 14.47 -33.71 -23.08
N GLN A 425 14.02 -34.38 -24.14
CA GLN A 425 13.20 -35.57 -24.04
C GLN A 425 13.94 -36.73 -23.35
N ALA A 426 15.19 -36.98 -23.72
CA ALA A 426 16.04 -38.00 -23.09
C ALA A 426 16.26 -37.70 -21.58
N MET A 427 16.48 -36.44 -21.23
CA MET A 427 16.59 -36.03 -19.83
C MET A 427 15.29 -36.26 -19.05
N MET A 428 14.14 -35.89 -19.60
CA MET A 428 12.84 -36.09 -18.98
C MET A 428 12.51 -37.59 -18.84
N ALA A 429 12.82 -38.39 -19.85
CA ALA A 429 12.67 -39.84 -19.82
C ALA A 429 13.55 -40.48 -18.73
N GLU A 430 14.79 -40.00 -18.56
CA GLU A 430 15.69 -40.48 -17.53
C GLU A 430 15.19 -40.12 -16.13
N TYR A 431 14.77 -38.86 -15.88
CA TYR A 431 14.14 -38.45 -14.61
C TYR A 431 12.89 -39.31 -14.29
N ALA A 432 12.06 -39.58 -15.29
CA ALA A 432 10.85 -40.40 -15.12
C ALA A 432 11.17 -41.85 -14.70
N LYS A 433 12.25 -42.46 -15.21
CA LYS A 433 12.71 -43.80 -14.82
C LYS A 433 12.98 -43.90 -13.31
N TYR A 434 13.56 -42.83 -12.73
CA TYR A 434 13.86 -42.74 -11.28
C TYR A 434 12.73 -42.14 -10.45
N GLY A 435 11.60 -41.75 -11.06
CA GLY A 435 10.46 -41.14 -10.39
C GLY A 435 10.78 -39.75 -9.81
N VAL A 436 11.62 -39.01 -10.49
CA VAL A 436 12.03 -37.63 -10.11
C VAL A 436 11.35 -36.63 -11.05
N SER A 437 10.74 -35.60 -10.47
CA SER A 437 10.12 -34.50 -11.24
C SER A 437 10.95 -33.22 -11.14
N PRO A 438 11.39 -32.63 -12.24
CA PRO A 438 12.15 -31.38 -12.22
C PRO A 438 11.34 -30.18 -11.72
N LEU A 439 10.00 -30.22 -11.88
CA LEU A 439 9.09 -29.18 -11.38
C LEU A 439 9.02 -29.09 -9.85
N SER A 440 9.35 -30.17 -9.14
CA SER A 440 9.29 -30.19 -7.68
C SER A 440 10.41 -29.34 -7.02
N GLY A 441 11.44 -28.97 -7.78
CA GLY A 441 12.52 -28.09 -7.32
C GLY A 441 12.10 -26.62 -7.15
N CYS A 442 11.15 -26.13 -7.95
CA CYS A 442 10.68 -24.73 -7.88
C CYS A 442 9.46 -24.52 -6.96
N LEU A 443 8.85 -25.61 -6.46
CA LEU A 443 7.65 -25.56 -5.63
C LEU A 443 7.76 -24.65 -4.39
N PRO A 444 8.89 -24.60 -3.65
CA PRO A 444 9.00 -23.70 -2.50
C PRO A 444 8.91 -22.24 -2.88
N MET A 445 9.47 -21.85 -4.01
CA MET A 445 9.42 -20.46 -4.47
C MET A 445 7.97 -20.02 -4.71
N LEU A 446 7.16 -20.89 -5.34
CA LEU A 446 5.75 -20.62 -5.60
C LEU A 446 4.91 -20.49 -4.34
N ILE A 447 5.24 -21.26 -3.29
CA ILE A 447 4.52 -21.21 -2.00
C ILE A 447 5.02 -20.05 -1.14
N GLN A 448 6.29 -19.74 -1.21
CA GLN A 448 6.90 -18.68 -0.40
C GLN A 448 6.53 -17.29 -0.91
N LEU A 449 6.27 -17.13 -2.22
CA LEU A 449 5.94 -15.85 -2.82
C LEU A 449 4.68 -15.19 -2.22
N PRO A 450 3.52 -15.88 -2.05
CA PRO A 450 2.36 -15.29 -1.40
C PRO A 450 2.62 -14.85 0.05
N ILE A 451 3.41 -15.63 0.81
CA ILE A 451 3.79 -15.30 2.19
C ILE A 451 4.68 -14.04 2.20
N TRP A 452 5.63 -13.95 1.27
CA TRP A 452 6.51 -12.81 1.13
C TRP A 452 5.74 -11.52 0.81
N ILE A 453 4.79 -11.60 -0.13
CA ILE A 453 3.91 -10.49 -0.50
C ILE A 453 2.96 -10.15 0.67
N ALA A 454 2.48 -11.14 1.43
CA ALA A 454 1.64 -10.91 2.60
C ALA A 454 2.36 -10.06 3.65
N MET A 455 3.60 -10.40 3.98
CA MET A 455 4.40 -9.63 4.94
C MET A 455 4.82 -8.25 4.39
N PHE A 456 5.03 -8.14 3.08
CA PHE A 456 5.28 -6.86 2.40
C PHE A 456 4.13 -5.87 2.58
N ASN A 457 2.89 -6.35 2.57
CA ASN A 457 1.72 -5.52 2.79
C ASN A 457 1.37 -5.35 4.27
N PHE A 458 1.69 -6.31 5.12
CA PHE A 458 1.33 -6.28 6.54
C PHE A 458 2.28 -5.41 7.38
N VAL A 459 3.60 -5.65 7.30
CA VAL A 459 4.58 -4.99 8.18
C VAL A 459 4.55 -3.46 8.07
N PRO A 460 4.51 -2.84 6.87
CA PRO A 460 4.45 -1.38 6.74
C PRO A 460 3.17 -0.74 7.28
N ASN A 461 2.09 -1.50 7.38
CA ASN A 461 0.79 -1.02 7.84
C ASN A 461 0.48 -1.39 9.31
N ALA A 462 1.39 -2.08 9.99
CA ALA A 462 1.25 -2.43 11.40
C ALA A 462 1.66 -1.23 12.29
N ILE A 463 0.68 -0.46 12.76
CA ILE A 463 0.93 0.71 13.61
C ILE A 463 1.66 0.37 14.92
N GLN A 464 1.54 -0.86 15.41
CA GLN A 464 2.22 -1.34 16.61
C GLN A 464 3.76 -1.34 16.49
N LEU A 465 4.28 -1.26 15.26
CA LEU A 465 5.73 -1.15 15.02
C LEU A 465 6.23 0.30 15.09
N ARG A 466 5.30 1.27 15.10
CA ARG A 466 5.63 2.70 15.08
C ARG A 466 6.23 3.16 16.40
N GLY A 467 7.42 3.76 16.33
CA GLY A 467 8.17 4.21 17.50
C GLY A 467 8.86 3.10 18.29
N GLU A 468 8.68 1.82 17.89
CA GLU A 468 9.30 0.68 18.57
C GLU A 468 10.75 0.49 18.16
N SER A 469 11.63 0.39 19.15
CA SER A 469 13.07 0.21 18.93
C SER A 469 13.48 -1.27 19.08
N PHE A 470 14.48 -1.68 18.27
CA PHE A 470 15.07 -3.01 18.39
C PHE A 470 16.54 -3.04 17.95
N LEU A 471 17.43 -3.58 18.79
CA LEU A 471 18.89 -3.59 18.58
C LEU A 471 19.40 -2.17 18.28
N TRP A 472 19.92 -1.93 17.09
CA TRP A 472 20.39 -0.62 16.61
C TRP A 472 19.29 0.23 15.98
N ILE A 473 18.14 -0.37 15.68
CA ILE A 473 17.00 0.29 15.04
C ILE A 473 16.29 1.13 16.08
N LYS A 474 16.11 2.41 15.80
CA LYS A 474 15.40 3.34 16.69
C LYS A 474 13.90 3.29 16.54
N ASP A 475 13.42 2.99 15.34
CA ASP A 475 12.01 2.92 14.99
C ASP A 475 11.82 1.90 13.86
N LEU A 476 11.04 0.84 14.12
CA LEU A 476 10.78 -0.24 13.17
C LEU A 476 9.88 0.18 12.01
N SER A 477 9.14 1.28 12.13
CA SER A 477 8.20 1.74 11.10
C SER A 477 8.85 2.61 10.02
N THR A 478 10.06 3.13 10.25
CA THR A 478 10.79 3.98 9.32
C THR A 478 12.16 3.39 8.96
N TYR A 479 12.89 4.01 8.05
CA TYR A 479 14.26 3.57 7.69
C TYR A 479 15.26 3.87 8.82
N ASP A 480 16.33 3.05 8.92
CA ASP A 480 17.41 3.13 9.91
C ASP A 480 18.71 3.61 9.25
N PRO A 481 18.98 4.92 9.21
CA PRO A 481 20.14 5.42 8.49
C PRO A 481 21.45 5.15 9.25
N ILE A 482 22.44 4.57 8.56
CA ILE A 482 23.83 4.52 9.01
C ILE A 482 24.57 5.79 8.59
N LEU A 483 24.19 6.36 7.46
CA LEU A 483 24.69 7.61 6.91
C LEU A 483 23.50 8.42 6.39
N GLU A 484 23.48 9.72 6.67
CA GLU A 484 22.54 10.69 6.11
C GLU A 484 23.32 11.85 5.51
N TRP A 485 22.85 12.36 4.38
CA TRP A 485 23.41 13.53 3.71
C TRP A 485 22.29 14.46 3.21
N ASN A 486 22.59 15.73 3.10
CA ASN A 486 21.57 16.74 2.78
C ASN A 486 21.23 16.84 1.28
N THR A 487 21.77 15.96 0.44
CA THR A 487 21.58 16.00 -1.01
C THR A 487 20.87 14.74 -1.47
N ASN A 488 19.86 14.85 -2.30
CA ASN A 488 19.20 13.67 -2.86
C ASN A 488 20.06 13.11 -4.01
N ILE A 489 20.72 11.97 -3.78
CA ILE A 489 21.49 11.27 -4.81
C ILE A 489 20.53 10.42 -5.63
N TRP A 490 20.59 10.56 -6.94
CA TRP A 490 19.76 9.78 -7.85
C TRP A 490 19.79 8.28 -7.54
N MET A 491 18.64 7.65 -7.44
CA MET A 491 18.39 6.25 -7.04
C MET A 491 18.71 5.88 -5.56
N ILE A 492 19.61 6.58 -4.87
CA ILE A 492 20.00 6.23 -3.48
C ILE A 492 19.17 7.03 -2.48
N GLY A 493 18.77 8.26 -2.85
CA GLY A 493 18.08 9.16 -1.93
C GLY A 493 19.06 9.99 -1.08
N ASP A 494 18.64 10.33 0.13
CA ASP A 494 19.36 11.17 1.08
C ASP A 494 19.97 10.40 2.25
N HIS A 495 19.92 9.06 2.23
CA HIS A 495 20.42 8.21 3.30
C HIS A 495 20.81 6.81 2.81
N LEU A 496 21.44 6.07 3.71
CA LEU A 496 21.83 4.66 3.55
C LEU A 496 21.29 3.87 4.74
N SER A 497 20.35 2.97 4.51
CA SER A 497 19.72 2.13 5.54
C SER A 497 20.57 0.88 5.83
N LEU A 498 20.91 0.65 7.10
CA LEU A 498 21.68 -0.52 7.53
C LEU A 498 20.88 -1.82 7.37
N THR A 499 19.61 -1.83 7.74
CA THR A 499 18.77 -3.02 7.59
C THR A 499 18.56 -3.38 6.12
N CYS A 500 18.47 -2.39 5.23
CA CYS A 500 18.45 -2.63 3.79
C CYS A 500 19.74 -3.26 3.28
N ILE A 501 20.90 -2.79 3.72
CA ILE A 501 22.20 -3.41 3.39
C ILE A 501 22.23 -4.86 3.86
N LEU A 502 21.85 -5.14 5.11
CA LEU A 502 21.83 -6.49 5.67
C LEU A 502 20.88 -7.41 4.91
N PHE A 503 19.69 -6.90 4.53
CA PHE A 503 18.76 -7.61 3.66
C PHE A 503 19.41 -7.95 2.30
N CYS A 504 20.06 -6.99 1.63
CA CYS A 504 20.69 -7.21 0.34
C CYS A 504 21.86 -8.20 0.43
N VAL A 505 22.70 -8.09 1.46
CA VAL A 505 23.81 -9.05 1.70
C VAL A 505 23.24 -10.46 1.92
N SER A 506 22.20 -10.61 2.73
CA SER A 506 21.55 -11.91 2.97
C SER A 506 20.91 -12.47 1.70
N ASN A 507 20.32 -11.59 0.86
CA ASN A 507 19.77 -11.97 -0.43
C ASN A 507 20.86 -12.47 -1.39
N ILE A 508 22.01 -11.78 -1.46
CA ILE A 508 23.16 -12.22 -2.26
C ILE A 508 23.66 -13.59 -1.77
N LEU A 509 23.85 -13.77 -0.47
CA LEU A 509 24.29 -15.05 0.11
C LEU A 509 23.32 -16.19 -0.22
N TYR A 510 22.02 -15.95 -0.01
CA TYR A 510 20.97 -16.93 -0.32
C TYR A 510 20.93 -17.24 -1.83
N SER A 511 21.06 -16.22 -2.68
CA SER A 511 21.12 -16.37 -4.14
C SER A 511 22.31 -17.20 -4.58
N ILE A 512 23.50 -16.96 -4.02
CA ILE A 512 24.70 -17.77 -4.30
C ILE A 512 24.47 -19.24 -3.94
N MET A 513 23.88 -19.50 -2.76
CA MET A 513 23.58 -20.89 -2.34
C MET A 513 22.59 -21.58 -3.26
N THR A 514 21.51 -20.89 -3.64
CA THR A 514 20.47 -21.41 -4.53
C THR A 514 21.01 -21.66 -5.94
N MET A 515 21.80 -20.73 -6.47
CA MET A 515 22.40 -20.86 -7.80
C MET A 515 23.43 -22.00 -7.86
N ARG A 516 24.23 -22.19 -6.82
CA ARG A 516 25.12 -23.37 -6.74
C ARG A 516 24.32 -24.66 -6.80
N GLN A 517 23.21 -24.74 -6.05
CA GLN A 517 22.33 -25.92 -6.04
C GLN A 517 21.71 -26.17 -7.43
N GLN A 518 21.27 -25.13 -8.14
CA GLN A 518 20.70 -25.25 -9.50
C GLN A 518 21.76 -25.67 -10.51
N LYS A 519 22.96 -25.09 -10.46
CA LYS A 519 24.08 -25.47 -11.35
C LYS A 519 24.48 -26.93 -11.19
N ASP A 520 24.45 -27.45 -9.96
CA ASP A 520 24.75 -28.87 -9.67
C ASP A 520 23.75 -29.83 -10.32
N GLN A 521 22.58 -29.36 -10.75
CA GLN A 521 21.48 -30.16 -11.32
C GLN A 521 21.47 -30.14 -12.87
N MET A 522 22.13 -29.19 -13.50
CA MET A 522 22.04 -28.95 -14.93
C MET A 522 23.13 -29.65 -15.75
N VAL A 523 22.78 -30.06 -16.96
CA VAL A 523 23.64 -30.78 -17.90
C VAL A 523 23.74 -30.03 -19.23
N GLY A 524 24.95 -29.90 -19.76
CA GLY A 524 25.23 -29.40 -21.12
C GLY A 524 24.88 -27.90 -21.31
N GLN A 525 24.29 -27.59 -22.47
CA GLN A 525 24.02 -26.22 -22.92
C GLN A 525 23.04 -25.43 -22.04
N GLN A 526 22.18 -26.12 -21.27
CA GLN A 526 21.36 -25.48 -20.24
C GLN A 526 22.21 -24.75 -19.17
N ALA A 527 23.43 -25.24 -18.91
CA ALA A 527 24.37 -24.58 -18.02
C ALA A 527 24.89 -23.23 -18.59
N GLU A 528 24.89 -23.06 -19.93
CA GLU A 528 25.27 -21.79 -20.56
C GLU A 528 24.14 -20.76 -20.55
N GLN A 529 22.89 -21.18 -20.83
CA GLN A 529 21.72 -20.32 -20.68
C GLN A 529 21.54 -19.84 -19.24
N MET A 530 21.93 -20.67 -18.26
CA MET A 530 21.96 -20.31 -16.84
C MET A 530 22.96 -19.20 -16.51
N LYS A 531 24.03 -19.00 -17.27
CA LYS A 531 24.97 -17.89 -16.99
C LYS A 531 24.26 -16.54 -17.06
N MET A 532 23.39 -16.32 -18.04
CA MET A 532 22.62 -15.08 -18.15
C MET A 532 21.62 -14.93 -16.98
N MET A 533 20.93 -16.01 -16.60
CA MET A 533 20.02 -16.01 -15.45
C MET A 533 20.79 -15.81 -14.12
N GLN A 534 22.01 -16.32 -14.00
CA GLN A 534 22.90 -16.07 -12.86
C GLN A 534 23.21 -14.57 -12.69
N TRP A 535 23.53 -13.89 -13.79
CA TRP A 535 23.80 -12.46 -13.78
C TRP A 535 22.57 -11.67 -13.30
N MET A 536 21.39 -11.98 -13.81
CA MET A 536 20.15 -11.36 -13.36
C MET A 536 19.92 -11.60 -11.85
N THR A 537 20.16 -12.82 -11.36
CA THR A 537 19.98 -13.17 -9.95
C THR A 537 20.95 -12.43 -9.03
N TYR A 538 22.18 -12.15 -9.47
CA TYR A 538 23.13 -11.37 -8.69
C TYR A 538 22.89 -9.85 -8.77
N LEU A 539 22.28 -9.39 -9.87
CA LEU A 539 21.94 -7.98 -10.05
C LEU A 539 20.68 -7.59 -9.27
N MET A 540 19.74 -8.52 -9.11
CA MET A 540 18.46 -8.30 -8.44
C MET A 540 18.59 -7.75 -7.00
N PRO A 541 19.49 -8.23 -6.13
CA PRO A 541 19.70 -7.64 -4.80
C PRO A 541 20.18 -6.18 -4.84
N VAL A 542 20.95 -5.81 -5.86
CA VAL A 542 21.38 -4.43 -6.06
C VAL A 542 20.20 -3.54 -6.45
N PHE A 543 19.31 -4.05 -7.32
CA PHE A 543 18.07 -3.37 -7.65
C PHE A 543 17.15 -3.24 -6.41
N PHE A 544 17.04 -4.28 -5.62
CA PHE A 544 16.29 -4.24 -4.36
C PHE A 544 16.85 -3.24 -3.36
N PHE A 545 18.17 -3.02 -3.33
CA PHE A 545 18.76 -1.98 -2.49
C PHE A 545 18.15 -0.61 -2.80
N PHE A 546 18.11 -0.21 -4.06
CA PHE A 546 17.53 1.08 -4.46
C PHE A 546 16.04 1.19 -4.17
N MET A 547 15.31 0.08 -4.25
CA MET A 547 13.88 0.06 -3.97
C MET A 547 13.57 0.09 -2.47
N PHE A 548 14.33 -0.66 -1.65
CA PHE A 548 14.02 -0.86 -0.23
C PHE A 548 14.77 0.07 0.72
N ASN A 549 15.66 0.93 0.20
CA ASN A 549 16.42 1.86 1.04
C ASN A 549 15.52 2.84 1.81
N ASP A 550 14.43 3.31 1.19
CA ASP A 550 13.43 4.21 1.79
C ASP A 550 12.37 3.46 2.65
N TYR A 551 12.38 2.12 2.63
CA TYR A 551 11.36 1.31 3.31
C TYR A 551 11.64 1.15 4.80
N SER A 552 10.58 0.75 5.54
CA SER A 552 10.67 0.55 6.99
C SER A 552 11.75 -0.46 7.37
N SER A 553 12.51 -0.13 8.41
CA SER A 553 13.56 -1.01 8.96
C SER A 553 12.98 -2.33 9.46
N GLY A 554 11.75 -2.35 9.98
CA GLY A 554 11.06 -3.57 10.39
C GLY A 554 10.81 -4.53 9.23
N LEU A 555 10.42 -4.02 8.04
CA LEU A 555 10.24 -4.83 6.84
C LEU A 555 11.59 -5.39 6.35
N ASN A 556 12.60 -4.53 6.25
CA ASN A 556 13.95 -4.94 5.85
C ASN A 556 14.53 -5.97 6.84
N PHE A 557 14.32 -5.77 8.13
CA PHE A 557 14.73 -6.69 9.18
C PHE A 557 14.02 -8.05 9.10
N TYR A 558 12.70 -8.05 8.84
CA TYR A 558 11.96 -9.29 8.57
C TYR A 558 12.55 -10.05 7.38
N TYR A 559 12.83 -9.37 6.26
CA TYR A 559 13.41 -10.02 5.08
C TYR A 559 14.82 -10.51 5.33
N PHE A 560 15.65 -9.72 6.00
CA PHE A 560 16.98 -10.13 6.45
C PHE A 560 16.90 -11.43 7.25
N THR A 561 16.10 -11.47 8.31
CA THR A 561 15.94 -12.64 9.19
C THR A 561 15.37 -13.84 8.43
N SER A 562 14.38 -13.61 7.56
CA SER A 562 13.76 -14.66 6.75
C SER A 562 14.73 -15.32 5.77
N LEU A 563 15.56 -14.52 5.08
CA LEU A 563 16.57 -15.04 4.16
C LEU A 563 17.71 -15.73 4.90
N PHE A 564 18.15 -15.17 6.03
CA PHE A 564 19.16 -15.78 6.88
C PHE A 564 18.71 -17.16 7.39
N CYS A 565 17.47 -17.28 7.90
CA CYS A 565 16.88 -18.55 8.29
C CYS A 565 16.77 -19.52 7.10
N SER A 566 16.40 -19.05 5.91
CA SER A 566 16.36 -19.89 4.71
C SER A 566 17.72 -20.41 4.32
N ALA A 567 18.74 -19.56 4.36
CA ALA A 567 20.14 -19.95 4.09
C ALA A 567 20.63 -21.00 5.11
N LEU A 568 20.31 -20.80 6.38
CA LEU A 568 20.65 -21.75 7.45
C LEU A 568 19.96 -23.11 7.25
N ILE A 569 18.66 -23.11 6.95
CA ILE A 569 17.91 -24.33 6.65
C ILE A 569 18.52 -25.06 5.45
N MET A 570 18.84 -24.35 4.37
CA MET A 570 19.48 -24.92 3.18
C MET A 570 20.84 -25.52 3.52
N TRP A 571 21.65 -24.82 4.32
CA TRP A 571 22.96 -25.29 4.76
C TRP A 571 22.85 -26.57 5.60
N ILE A 572 21.91 -26.62 6.56
CA ILE A 572 21.63 -27.81 7.40
C ILE A 572 21.21 -28.97 6.50
N LEU A 573 20.25 -28.77 5.60
CA LEU A 573 19.78 -29.80 4.68
C LEU A 573 20.92 -30.33 3.79
N ARG A 574 21.80 -29.45 3.31
CA ARG A 574 22.96 -29.83 2.51
C ARG A 574 23.93 -30.73 3.31
N LYS A 575 24.21 -30.34 4.55
CA LYS A 575 25.13 -31.07 5.42
C LYS A 575 24.57 -32.44 5.88
N THR A 576 23.27 -32.53 6.06
CA THR A 576 22.61 -33.76 6.54
C THR A 576 22.24 -34.74 5.42
N THR A 577 22.27 -34.31 4.15
CA THR A 577 21.94 -35.17 3.02
C THR A 577 23.17 -35.93 2.53
N ASN A 578 23.14 -37.27 2.61
CA ASN A 578 24.17 -38.13 2.05
C ASN A 578 23.83 -38.51 0.61
N ASP A 579 24.63 -38.03 -0.34
CA ASP A 579 24.40 -38.20 -1.79
C ASP A 579 24.52 -39.67 -2.23
N GLU A 580 25.44 -40.46 -1.63
CA GLU A 580 25.62 -41.89 -1.95
C GLU A 580 24.41 -42.72 -1.52
N LYS A 581 23.91 -42.52 -0.29
CA LYS A 581 22.69 -43.17 0.18
C LYS A 581 21.47 -42.80 -0.68
N LEU A 582 21.40 -41.53 -1.09
CA LEU A 582 20.29 -41.06 -1.92
C LEU A 582 20.30 -41.73 -3.30
N LEU A 583 21.49 -41.87 -3.91
CA LEU A 583 21.67 -42.57 -5.19
C LEU A 583 21.27 -44.04 -5.07
N ALA A 584 21.73 -44.72 -4.02
CA ALA A 584 21.39 -46.13 -3.77
C ALA A 584 19.86 -46.36 -3.63
N ILE A 585 19.15 -45.45 -2.95
CA ILE A 585 17.69 -45.48 -2.83
C ILE A 585 17.02 -45.28 -4.22
N LEU A 586 17.53 -44.41 -5.03
CA LEU A 586 17.00 -44.17 -6.39
C LEU A 586 17.22 -45.37 -7.31
N GLU A 587 18.38 -46.02 -7.22
CA GLU A 587 18.69 -47.21 -8.00
C GLU A 587 17.82 -48.44 -7.55
N ALA A 588 17.61 -48.60 -6.26
CA ALA A 588 16.68 -49.60 -5.75
C ALA A 588 15.24 -49.41 -6.27
N ARG A 589 14.75 -48.15 -6.23
CA ARG A 589 13.44 -47.81 -6.80
C ARG A 589 13.37 -48.01 -8.31
N TYR A 590 14.44 -47.72 -9.03
CA TYR A 590 14.51 -47.97 -10.47
C TYR A 590 14.34 -49.46 -10.78
N LYS A 591 15.04 -50.33 -10.05
CA LYS A 591 14.92 -51.81 -10.19
C LYS A 591 13.48 -52.28 -9.88
N GLU A 592 12.86 -51.73 -8.81
CA GLU A 592 11.48 -52.04 -8.42
C GLU A 592 10.47 -51.59 -9.50
N ASN A 593 10.59 -50.35 -9.99
CA ASN A 593 9.71 -49.80 -11.03
C ASN A 593 9.88 -50.50 -12.40
N LYS A 594 11.07 -51.01 -12.72
CA LYS A 594 11.31 -51.80 -13.93
C LYS A 594 10.53 -53.09 -13.88
N ASN A 595 10.40 -53.67 -12.70
CA ASN A 595 9.67 -54.92 -12.50
C ASN A 595 8.14 -54.71 -12.31
N ASN A 596 7.72 -53.52 -11.95
CA ASN A 596 6.30 -53.18 -11.70
C ASN A 596 6.03 -51.70 -12.12
N PRO A 597 5.80 -51.42 -13.40
CA PRO A 597 5.64 -50.04 -13.90
C PRO A 597 4.39 -49.40 -13.33
N LYS A 598 4.58 -48.53 -12.34
CA LYS A 598 3.50 -47.67 -11.79
C LYS A 598 3.11 -46.61 -12.82
N LYS A 599 1.84 -46.57 -13.20
CA LYS A 599 1.28 -45.47 -14.00
C LYS A 599 1.46 -44.15 -13.25
N LEU A 600 2.00 -43.15 -13.97
CA LEU A 600 2.03 -41.78 -13.46
C LEU A 600 0.61 -41.31 -13.12
N SER A 601 0.41 -40.72 -11.97
CA SER A 601 -0.91 -40.22 -11.53
C SER A 601 -0.88 -38.71 -11.29
N GLY A 602 -2.03 -38.04 -11.41
CA GLY A 602 -2.22 -36.64 -11.07
C GLY A 602 -1.61 -35.64 -12.07
N LEU A 603 -1.08 -34.51 -11.55
CA LEU A 603 -0.56 -33.39 -12.33
C LEU A 603 0.58 -33.80 -13.29
N ALA A 604 1.43 -34.71 -12.86
CA ALA A 604 2.55 -35.22 -13.67
C ALA A 604 2.08 -35.96 -14.92
N ALA A 605 1.02 -36.77 -14.80
CA ALA A 605 0.41 -37.46 -15.94
C ALA A 605 -0.24 -36.47 -16.94
N ARG A 606 -0.90 -35.42 -16.41
CA ARG A 606 -1.50 -34.36 -17.25
C ARG A 606 -0.45 -33.54 -18.01
N LEU A 607 0.65 -33.17 -17.33
CA LEU A 607 1.75 -32.45 -17.97
C LEU A 607 2.44 -33.29 -19.04
N GLN A 608 2.64 -34.58 -18.79
CA GLN A 608 3.20 -35.49 -19.77
C GLN A 608 2.27 -35.62 -21.00
N ALA A 609 0.98 -35.79 -20.77
CA ALA A 609 -0.01 -35.85 -21.87
C ALA A 609 -0.04 -34.54 -22.70
N MET A 610 0.04 -33.38 -22.06
CA MET A 610 0.14 -32.10 -22.77
C MET A 610 1.45 -31.99 -23.58
N GLN A 611 2.56 -32.45 -23.06
CA GLN A 611 3.84 -32.44 -23.77
C GLN A 611 3.81 -33.41 -24.97
N GLU A 612 3.25 -34.61 -24.80
CA GLU A 612 3.06 -35.58 -25.88
C GLU A 612 2.16 -35.02 -27.00
N GLN A 613 1.09 -34.31 -26.63
CA GLN A 613 0.20 -33.66 -27.58
C GLN A 613 0.88 -32.51 -28.35
N GLN A 614 1.70 -31.69 -27.66
CA GLN A 614 2.49 -30.65 -28.33
C GLN A 614 3.53 -31.23 -29.30
N MET A 615 4.18 -32.32 -28.91
CA MET A 615 5.15 -32.99 -29.76
C MET A 615 4.50 -33.61 -31.02
N GLU A 616 3.30 -34.20 -30.86
CA GLU A 616 2.55 -34.74 -31.99
C GLU A 616 2.14 -33.63 -32.98
N LEU A 617 1.72 -32.47 -32.45
CA LEU A 617 1.41 -31.29 -33.27
C LEU A 617 2.63 -30.76 -34.02
N GLN A 618 3.81 -30.75 -33.37
CA GLN A 618 5.05 -30.33 -34.02
C GLN A 618 5.50 -31.31 -35.11
N ARG A 619 5.43 -32.63 -34.87
CA ARG A 619 5.72 -33.64 -35.89
C ARG A 619 4.80 -33.49 -37.08
N LYS A 620 3.50 -33.28 -36.87
CA LYS A 620 2.55 -33.02 -37.95
C LYS A 620 2.88 -31.76 -38.75
N ARG A 621 3.35 -30.68 -38.06
CA ARG A 621 3.82 -29.47 -38.76
C ARG A 621 5.07 -29.70 -39.60
N GLU A 622 6.07 -30.38 -39.06
CA GLU A 622 7.29 -30.72 -39.78
C GLU A 622 7.01 -31.65 -41.00
N GLU A 623 6.10 -32.62 -40.86
CA GLU A 623 5.68 -33.46 -42.00
C GLU A 623 4.95 -32.65 -43.06
N LEU A 624 4.11 -31.69 -42.68
CA LEU A 624 3.43 -30.81 -43.65
C LEU A 624 4.42 -29.88 -44.35
N GLU A 625 5.42 -29.33 -43.63
CA GLU A 625 6.49 -28.54 -44.26
C GLU A 625 7.37 -29.36 -45.20
N ARG A 626 7.73 -30.59 -44.82
CA ARG A 626 8.46 -31.51 -45.73
C ARG A 626 7.65 -31.88 -46.97
N ARG A 627 6.33 -32.03 -46.86
CA ARG A 627 5.44 -32.27 -48.03
C ARG A 627 5.36 -31.03 -48.92
N ARG A 628 5.29 -29.82 -48.31
CA ARG A 628 5.22 -28.56 -49.04
C ARG A 628 6.53 -28.22 -49.78
N ASN A 629 7.69 -28.58 -49.20
CA ASN A 629 9.00 -28.40 -49.84
C ASN A 629 9.34 -29.47 -50.87
N ARG A 630 8.52 -30.52 -51.05
CA ARG A 630 8.65 -31.55 -52.10
C ARG A 630 7.70 -31.32 -53.27
N GLN A 631 6.78 -30.39 -53.18
CA GLN A 631 5.98 -29.86 -54.29
C GLN A 631 6.61 -28.58 -54.84
#